data_bb520b4bf8ce49dd76a745adb19e9273
#
_entry.id   bb520b4bf8ce49dd76a745adb19e9273
#
_cell.length_a   1.000
_cell.length_b   1.000
_cell.length_c   1.000
_cell.angle_alpha   90.00
_cell.angle_beta   90.00
_cell.angle_gamma   90.00
#
_symmetry.space_group_name_H-M   'P 1'
#
loop_
_entity.id
_entity.type
_entity.pdbx_description
1 polymer ?
#
loop_
_entity_poly.entity_id
_entity_poly.type
_entity_poly.pdbx_seq_one_letter_code
_entity_poly.pdbx_strand_id
1 'polypeptide(L)'
;TFVNEQNLHYEQLQGHDEDFVLASPIMRVTHRELSDAAAYGVRAMLLGPTGGGKERLARCYHRHSRHHRGPYVTVNCAVLKEGLLYAQLFGAKRGSFTGANADVVGLIESASDGTLFLDEVGDMDREVQKALLRFLDSRGEYQRLGESQVRRVTVQIVCATNLPLDDPEYRRGRFRDDLWYRLGVKV
;
A
#
# COMPACT_ATOMS: atom_id res chain seq x y z
N THR A 1 -30.18 -14.63 10.25
CA THR A 1 -29.71 -13.85 9.10
C THR A 1 -29.67 -14.82 7.93
N PHE A 2 -30.74 -14.86 7.14
CA PHE A 2 -30.82 -15.70 5.95
C PHE A 2 -30.07 -14.98 4.83
N VAL A 3 -28.88 -15.46 4.49
CA VAL A 3 -28.23 -15.15 3.22
C VAL A 3 -28.94 -15.96 2.17
N ASN A 4 -29.69 -15.31 1.32
CA ASN A 4 -30.44 -15.95 0.25
C ASN A 4 -29.44 -16.51 -0.77
N GLU A 5 -29.32 -17.85 -0.87
CA GLU A 5 -28.36 -18.56 -1.73
C GLU A 5 -28.44 -18.16 -3.22
N GLN A 6 -29.52 -17.51 -3.64
CA GLN A 6 -29.74 -17.05 -5.01
C GLN A 6 -28.91 -15.83 -5.42
N ASN A 7 -28.23 -15.13 -4.49
CA ASN A 7 -27.40 -13.95 -4.78
C ASN A 7 -25.89 -14.18 -4.63
N LEU A 8 -25.46 -15.39 -4.32
CA LEU A 8 -24.04 -15.75 -4.28
C LEU A 8 -23.59 -16.15 -5.70
N HIS A 9 -23.23 -15.19 -6.52
CA HIS A 9 -22.45 -15.50 -7.70
C HIS A 9 -21.00 -15.72 -7.27
N TYR A 10 -20.60 -16.99 -7.20
CA TYR A 10 -19.19 -17.37 -7.15
C TYR A 10 -18.63 -17.12 -8.55
N GLU A 11 -17.96 -16.00 -8.76
CA GLU A 11 -17.01 -15.92 -9.86
C GLU A 11 -15.81 -16.78 -9.46
N GLN A 12 -15.75 -18.00 -10.00
CA GLN A 12 -14.51 -18.75 -10.06
C GLN A 12 -13.56 -17.97 -10.96
N LEU A 13 -12.78 -17.05 -10.37
CA LEU A 13 -11.65 -16.47 -11.02
C LEU A 13 -10.66 -17.61 -11.24
N GLN A 14 -10.45 -18.00 -12.49
CA GLN A 14 -9.56 -19.08 -12.86
C GLN A 14 -8.17 -18.84 -12.26
N GLY A 15 -7.81 -19.67 -11.28
CA GLY A 15 -6.50 -19.75 -10.68
C GLY A 15 -6.29 -18.87 -9.44
N HIS A 16 -6.51 -19.44 -8.27
CA HIS A 16 -6.01 -19.00 -6.95
C HIS A 16 -6.72 -17.84 -6.20
N ASP A 17 -7.85 -17.34 -6.64
CA ASP A 17 -8.70 -16.46 -5.83
C ASP A 17 -9.84 -17.22 -5.11
N GLU A 18 -9.61 -18.49 -4.75
CA GLU A 18 -10.61 -19.40 -4.15
C GLU A 18 -11.25 -18.88 -2.87
N ASP A 19 -10.69 -17.83 -2.25
CA ASP A 19 -11.16 -17.28 -0.98
C ASP A 19 -11.86 -15.92 -1.08
N PHE A 20 -12.06 -15.35 -2.28
CA PHE A 20 -12.67 -14.04 -2.42
C PHE A 20 -14.11 -14.11 -2.89
N VAL A 21 -15.05 -13.98 -1.95
CA VAL A 21 -16.49 -13.94 -2.25
C VAL A 21 -16.91 -12.53 -2.65
N LEU A 22 -17.15 -12.28 -3.93
CA LEU A 22 -17.70 -11.03 -4.45
C LEU A 22 -19.21 -10.96 -4.21
N ALA A 23 -19.61 -10.90 -2.93
CA ALA A 23 -21.00 -11.01 -2.52
C ALA A 23 -21.85 -9.77 -2.86
N SER A 24 -21.25 -8.59 -2.96
CA SER A 24 -21.98 -7.35 -3.21
C SER A 24 -21.64 -6.72 -4.57
N PRO A 25 -22.57 -5.98 -5.20
CA PRO A 25 -22.29 -5.22 -6.42
C PRO A 25 -21.14 -4.24 -6.27
N ILE A 26 -21.06 -3.57 -5.12
CA ILE A 26 -19.97 -2.62 -4.81
C ILE A 26 -18.62 -3.35 -4.86
N MET A 27 -18.50 -4.50 -4.20
CA MET A 27 -17.26 -5.27 -4.16
C MET A 27 -16.81 -5.73 -5.56
N ARG A 28 -17.75 -6.03 -6.45
CA ARG A 28 -17.44 -6.39 -7.86
C ARG A 28 -16.88 -5.19 -8.63
N VAL A 29 -17.46 -4.01 -8.44
CA VAL A 29 -16.96 -2.78 -9.07
C VAL A 29 -15.56 -2.46 -8.54
N THR A 30 -15.39 -2.44 -7.21
CA THR A 30 -14.09 -2.22 -6.57
C THR A 30 -13.04 -3.21 -7.06
N HIS A 31 -13.37 -4.50 -7.14
CA HIS A 31 -12.45 -5.53 -7.65
C HIS A 31 -12.02 -5.25 -9.10
N ARG A 32 -12.98 -4.89 -9.98
CA ARG A 32 -12.70 -4.58 -11.39
C ARG A 32 -11.78 -3.36 -11.51
N GLU A 33 -12.15 -2.24 -10.87
CA GLU A 33 -11.36 -1.01 -10.90
C GLU A 33 -9.94 -1.24 -10.38
N LEU A 34 -9.81 -2.03 -9.32
CA LEU A 34 -8.52 -2.36 -8.73
C LEU A 34 -7.68 -3.25 -9.66
N SER A 35 -8.29 -4.23 -10.32
CA SER A 35 -7.61 -5.10 -11.28
C SER A 35 -7.13 -4.33 -12.50
N ASP A 36 -7.96 -3.42 -13.01
CA ASP A 36 -7.60 -2.53 -14.12
C ASP A 36 -6.45 -1.60 -13.72
N ALA A 37 -6.52 -0.97 -12.54
CA ALA A 37 -5.44 -0.14 -12.03
C ALA A 37 -4.12 -0.91 -11.95
N ALA A 38 -4.15 -2.14 -11.44
CA ALA A 38 -2.99 -3.02 -11.34
C ALA A 38 -2.38 -3.35 -12.71
N ALA A 39 -3.22 -3.73 -13.67
CA ALA A 39 -2.80 -4.09 -15.03
C ALA A 39 -2.12 -2.93 -15.77
N TYR A 40 -2.60 -1.70 -15.54
CA TYR A 40 -2.02 -0.48 -16.11
C TYR A 40 -0.87 0.11 -15.29
N GLY A 41 -0.53 -0.46 -14.14
CA GLY A 41 0.52 0.06 -13.28
C GLY A 41 0.12 1.35 -12.54
N VAL A 42 -1.18 1.59 -12.38
CA VAL A 42 -1.72 2.72 -11.64
C VAL A 42 -1.83 2.35 -10.16
N ARG A 43 -1.30 3.18 -9.29
CA ARG A 43 -1.42 3.01 -7.84
C ARG A 43 -2.88 3.07 -7.41
N ALA A 44 -3.21 2.39 -6.32
CA ALA A 44 -4.55 2.39 -5.76
C ALA A 44 -4.54 2.58 -4.25
N MET A 45 -5.57 3.23 -3.74
CA MET A 45 -5.82 3.40 -2.32
C MET A 45 -7.20 2.84 -1.98
N LEU A 46 -7.21 1.86 -1.08
CA LEU A 46 -8.39 1.18 -0.58
C LEU A 46 -8.93 1.93 0.65
N LEU A 47 -10.15 2.43 0.54
CA LEU A 47 -10.84 3.14 1.63
C LEU A 47 -11.93 2.24 2.20
N GLY A 48 -11.94 2.05 3.51
CA GLY A 48 -13.01 1.26 4.11
C GLY A 48 -12.72 0.83 5.55
N PRO A 49 -13.76 0.35 6.24
CA PRO A 49 -13.65 -0.01 7.65
C PRO A 49 -12.65 -1.15 7.88
N THR A 50 -12.19 -1.27 9.13
CA THR A 50 -11.41 -2.43 9.56
C THR A 50 -12.22 -3.72 9.34
N GLY A 51 -11.57 -4.77 8.85
CA GLY A 51 -12.25 -6.02 8.49
C GLY A 51 -12.96 -6.00 7.12
N GLY A 52 -12.95 -4.89 6.39
CA GLY A 52 -13.60 -4.74 5.07
C GLY A 52 -12.91 -5.50 3.92
N GLY A 53 -11.91 -6.33 4.19
CA GLY A 53 -11.25 -7.13 3.16
C GLY A 53 -10.15 -6.42 2.37
N LYS A 54 -9.69 -5.25 2.83
CA LYS A 54 -8.67 -4.44 2.15
C LYS A 54 -7.38 -5.22 1.83
N GLU A 55 -6.92 -6.08 2.76
CA GLU A 55 -5.73 -6.91 2.52
C GLU A 55 -5.94 -7.90 1.38
N ARG A 56 -7.13 -8.53 1.29
CA ARG A 56 -7.46 -9.44 0.19
C ARG A 56 -7.51 -8.71 -1.15
N LEU A 57 -8.09 -7.52 -1.18
CA LEU A 57 -8.09 -6.63 -2.34
C LEU A 57 -6.67 -6.24 -2.76
N ALA A 58 -5.79 -5.94 -1.81
CA ALA A 58 -4.39 -5.64 -2.10
C ALA A 58 -3.64 -6.84 -2.69
N ARG A 59 -3.92 -8.07 -2.24
CA ARG A 59 -3.40 -9.30 -2.86
C ARG A 59 -3.95 -9.50 -4.28
N CYS A 60 -5.23 -9.20 -4.50
CA CYS A 60 -5.84 -9.19 -5.83
C CYS A 60 -5.13 -8.20 -6.76
N TYR A 61 -4.88 -6.96 -6.29
CA TYR A 61 -4.09 -5.97 -7.02
C TYR A 61 -2.72 -6.53 -7.45
N HIS A 62 -1.98 -7.16 -6.52
CA HIS A 62 -0.68 -7.76 -6.84
C HIS A 62 -0.80 -8.80 -7.95
N ARG A 63 -1.76 -9.73 -7.87
CA ARG A 63 -1.96 -10.80 -8.87
C ARG A 63 -2.27 -10.27 -10.27
N HIS A 64 -2.97 -9.14 -10.38
CA HIS A 64 -3.28 -8.50 -11.65
C HIS A 64 -2.21 -7.51 -12.11
N SER A 65 -1.21 -7.24 -11.30
CA SER A 65 -0.13 -6.31 -11.64
C SER A 65 0.86 -6.90 -12.65
N ARG A 66 1.57 -6.03 -13.35
CA ARG A 66 2.68 -6.42 -14.23
C ARG A 66 3.83 -7.09 -13.45
N HIS A 67 3.89 -6.87 -12.15
CA HIS A 67 4.89 -7.38 -11.23
C HIS A 67 4.39 -8.56 -10.38
N HIS A 68 3.33 -9.27 -10.81
CA HIS A 68 2.69 -10.38 -10.07
C HIS A 68 3.62 -11.56 -9.76
N ARG A 69 4.75 -11.68 -10.47
CA ARG A 69 5.78 -12.70 -10.21
C ARG A 69 6.83 -12.26 -9.19
N GLY A 70 6.86 -10.99 -8.88
CA GLY A 70 7.77 -10.41 -7.88
C GLY A 70 7.26 -10.60 -6.45
N PRO A 71 7.99 -10.08 -5.46
CA PRO A 71 7.59 -10.20 -4.07
C PRO A 71 6.34 -9.37 -3.77
N TYR A 72 5.48 -9.89 -2.88
CA TYR A 72 4.40 -9.15 -2.24
C TYR A 72 4.79 -8.85 -0.80
N VAL A 73 5.12 -7.60 -0.53
CA VAL A 73 5.60 -7.15 0.78
C VAL A 73 4.53 -6.30 1.44
N THR A 74 4.25 -6.53 2.71
CA THR A 74 3.23 -5.81 3.48
C THR A 74 3.85 -5.08 4.66
N VAL A 75 3.30 -3.92 4.99
CA VAL A 75 3.62 -3.19 6.22
C VAL A 75 2.38 -2.49 6.75
N ASN A 76 2.16 -2.59 8.06
CA ASN A 76 1.15 -1.82 8.75
C ASN A 76 1.80 -0.57 9.35
N CYS A 77 1.37 0.61 8.88
CA CYS A 77 1.97 1.89 9.24
C CYS A 77 1.59 2.38 10.64
N ALA A 78 0.53 1.80 11.25
CA ALA A 78 0.07 2.18 12.60
C ALA A 78 0.86 1.50 13.73
N VAL A 79 1.55 0.39 13.45
CA VAL A 79 2.15 -0.45 14.51
C VAL A 79 3.49 0.08 15.01
N LEU A 80 4.16 0.92 14.24
CA LEU A 80 5.54 1.34 14.51
C LEU A 80 5.59 2.71 15.18
N LYS A 81 6.45 2.83 16.18
CA LYS A 81 6.75 4.12 16.83
C LYS A 81 7.37 5.09 15.82
N GLU A 82 7.15 6.38 16.06
CA GLU A 82 7.75 7.47 15.30
C GLU A 82 9.25 7.25 15.03
N GLY A 83 9.67 7.46 13.80
CA GLY A 83 11.04 7.25 13.32
C GLY A 83 11.42 5.82 12.92
N LEU A 84 10.78 4.79 13.46
CA LEU A 84 11.05 3.40 13.07
C LEU A 84 10.43 3.04 11.74
N LEU A 85 9.26 3.60 11.42
CA LEU A 85 8.59 3.35 10.14
C LEU A 85 9.44 3.83 8.95
N TYR A 86 10.11 4.99 9.08
CA TYR A 86 11.04 5.45 8.06
C TYR A 86 12.15 4.44 7.80
N ALA A 87 12.84 4.00 8.86
CA ALA A 87 13.93 3.03 8.76
C ALA A 87 13.46 1.67 8.21
N GLN A 88 12.25 1.26 8.56
CA GLN A 88 11.66 0.02 8.03
C GLN A 88 11.32 0.14 6.54
N LEU A 89 10.72 1.24 6.12
CA LEU A 89 10.33 1.45 4.72
C LEU A 89 11.53 1.68 3.81
N PHE A 90 12.39 2.64 4.18
CA PHE A 90 13.48 3.10 3.33
C PHE A 90 14.83 2.46 3.64
N GLY A 91 14.94 1.77 4.78
CA GLY A 91 16.19 1.23 5.28
C GLY A 91 17.00 2.25 6.10
N ALA A 92 18.04 1.77 6.73
CA ALA A 92 18.90 2.57 7.60
C ALA A 92 20.34 2.10 7.53
N LYS A 93 21.27 3.03 7.65
CA LYS A 93 22.69 2.74 7.87
C LYS A 93 22.96 2.49 9.34
N ARG A 94 23.95 1.65 9.60
CA ARG A 94 24.49 1.44 10.95
C ARG A 94 24.81 2.80 11.59
N GLY A 95 24.34 2.98 12.84
CA GLY A 95 24.57 4.20 13.60
C GLY A 95 23.66 5.38 13.27
N SER A 96 22.69 5.23 12.37
CA SER A 96 21.79 6.32 11.96
C SER A 96 20.72 6.67 13.02
N PHE A 97 20.47 5.79 13.97
CA PHE A 97 19.60 6.03 15.13
C PHE A 97 20.03 5.16 16.32
N THR A 98 19.54 5.48 17.51
CA THR A 98 19.85 4.72 18.73
C THR A 98 19.35 3.27 18.61
N GLY A 99 20.29 2.32 18.61
CA GLY A 99 20.00 0.90 18.40
C GLY A 99 20.26 0.38 16.97
N ALA A 100 20.68 1.22 16.03
CA ALA A 100 21.07 0.80 14.68
C ALA A 100 22.44 0.11 14.69
N ASN A 101 22.49 -1.15 15.09
CA ASN A 101 23.73 -1.92 15.22
C ASN A 101 24.27 -2.46 13.89
N ALA A 102 23.44 -2.51 12.85
CA ALA A 102 23.76 -2.96 11.50
C ALA A 102 23.01 -2.16 10.45
N ASP A 103 23.42 -2.29 9.17
CA ASP A 103 22.65 -1.78 8.05
C ASP A 103 21.33 -2.54 7.95
N VAL A 104 20.24 -1.80 7.73
CA VAL A 104 18.88 -2.35 7.55
C VAL A 104 18.44 -2.13 6.11
N VAL A 105 18.03 -3.19 5.43
CA VAL A 105 17.40 -3.13 4.11
C VAL A 105 15.94 -2.71 4.28
N GLY A 106 15.51 -1.70 3.53
CA GLY A 106 14.14 -1.21 3.59
C GLY A 106 13.14 -2.13 2.85
N LEU A 107 11.87 -2.09 3.28
CA LEU A 107 10.79 -2.87 2.65
C LEU A 107 10.56 -2.44 1.19
N ILE A 108 10.78 -1.18 0.84
CA ILE A 108 10.74 -0.68 -0.54
C ILE A 108 11.75 -1.44 -1.43
N GLU A 109 12.98 -1.65 -0.93
CA GLU A 109 14.00 -2.42 -1.64
C GLU A 109 13.65 -3.91 -1.69
N SER A 110 13.12 -4.46 -0.60
CA SER A 110 12.67 -5.86 -0.52
C SER A 110 11.49 -6.17 -1.45
N ALA A 111 10.69 -5.14 -1.80
CA ALA A 111 9.58 -5.23 -2.73
C ALA A 111 9.98 -4.95 -4.20
N SER A 112 11.29 -4.88 -4.50
CA SER A 112 11.78 -4.59 -5.85
C SER A 112 11.17 -5.53 -6.88
N ASP A 113 10.72 -4.94 -8.00
CA ASP A 113 10.03 -5.63 -9.09
C ASP A 113 8.78 -6.44 -8.66
N GLY A 114 8.20 -6.04 -7.53
CA GLY A 114 7.02 -6.63 -6.92
C GLY A 114 5.98 -5.59 -6.53
N THR A 115 5.28 -5.85 -5.44
CA THR A 115 4.25 -4.97 -4.88
C THR A 115 4.51 -4.72 -3.40
N LEU A 116 4.45 -3.44 -3.00
CA LEU A 116 4.44 -3.02 -1.61
C LEU A 116 3.02 -2.61 -1.21
N PHE A 117 2.46 -3.31 -0.24
CA PHE A 117 1.18 -2.96 0.37
C PHE A 117 1.43 -2.17 1.66
N LEU A 118 0.95 -0.92 1.67
CA LEU A 118 1.00 -0.01 2.81
C LEU A 118 -0.39 0.00 3.47
N ASP A 119 -0.53 -0.71 4.57
CA ASP A 119 -1.78 -0.70 5.34
C ASP A 119 -1.78 0.42 6.37
N GLU A 120 -2.96 0.97 6.65
CA GLU A 120 -3.21 2.08 7.58
C GLU A 120 -2.28 3.30 7.31
N VAL A 121 -2.20 3.70 6.02
CA VAL A 121 -1.34 4.83 5.61
C VAL A 121 -1.71 6.15 6.25
N GLY A 122 -2.95 6.30 6.71
CA GLY A 122 -3.42 7.49 7.40
C GLY A 122 -2.72 7.76 8.74
N ASP A 123 -2.11 6.73 9.31
CA ASP A 123 -1.36 6.82 10.57
C ASP A 123 0.13 7.13 10.40
N MET A 124 0.60 7.33 9.15
CA MET A 124 1.99 7.73 8.90
C MET A 124 2.29 9.10 9.48
N ASP A 125 3.45 9.21 10.13
CA ASP A 125 3.98 10.52 10.53
C ASP A 125 4.35 11.38 9.31
N ARG A 126 4.50 12.69 9.54
CA ARG A 126 4.76 13.67 8.48
C ARG A 126 6.08 13.45 7.73
N GLU A 127 7.09 12.91 8.39
CA GLU A 127 8.40 12.67 7.77
C GLU A 127 8.32 11.50 6.80
N VAL A 128 7.63 10.43 7.18
CA VAL A 128 7.37 9.29 6.29
C VAL A 128 6.49 9.71 5.11
N GLN A 129 5.45 10.53 5.33
CA GLN A 129 4.63 11.07 4.24
C GLN A 129 5.45 11.88 3.23
N LYS A 130 6.38 12.74 3.70
CA LYS A 130 7.29 13.52 2.82
C LYS A 130 8.23 12.60 2.02
N ALA A 131 8.80 11.60 2.68
CA ALA A 131 9.72 10.66 2.04
C ALA A 131 9.01 9.82 0.99
N LEU A 132 7.80 9.34 1.31
CA LEU A 132 6.98 8.57 0.38
C LEU A 132 6.58 9.42 -0.83
N LEU A 133 6.15 10.68 -0.63
CA LEU A 133 5.84 11.59 -1.73
C LEU A 133 7.05 11.77 -2.66
N ARG A 134 8.24 12.04 -2.09
CA ARG A 134 9.47 12.17 -2.89
C ARG A 134 9.77 10.91 -3.69
N PHE A 135 9.65 9.75 -3.07
CA PHE A 135 9.81 8.46 -3.72
C PHE A 135 8.86 8.28 -4.92
N LEU A 136 7.59 8.64 -4.73
CA LEU A 136 6.57 8.54 -5.79
C LEU A 136 6.80 9.52 -6.94
N ASP A 137 7.33 10.72 -6.66
CA ASP A 137 7.59 11.76 -7.64
C ASP A 137 8.87 11.50 -8.45
N SER A 138 9.90 10.96 -7.82
CA SER A 138 11.21 10.70 -8.42
C SER A 138 11.30 9.37 -9.19
N ARG A 139 10.17 8.70 -9.41
CA ARG A 139 10.12 7.40 -10.10
C ARG A 139 10.96 6.32 -9.40
N GLY A 140 10.84 6.25 -8.07
CA GLY A 140 11.45 5.21 -7.26
C GLY A 140 12.82 5.55 -6.69
N GLU A 141 13.23 6.81 -6.69
CA GLU A 141 14.45 7.25 -5.99
C GLU A 141 14.20 7.44 -4.50
N TYR A 142 15.11 6.95 -3.68
CA TYR A 142 15.06 7.07 -2.23
C TYR A 142 16.46 7.05 -1.61
N GLN A 143 16.53 7.35 -0.33
CA GLN A 143 17.74 7.27 0.47
C GLN A 143 17.44 6.52 1.76
N ARG A 144 18.37 5.69 2.21
CA ARG A 144 18.29 5.09 3.55
C ARG A 144 18.56 6.16 4.61
N LEU A 145 18.01 5.96 5.78
CA LEU A 145 18.32 6.84 6.92
C LEU A 145 19.83 6.83 7.19
N GLY A 146 20.43 8.03 7.32
CA GLY A 146 21.87 8.17 7.52
C GLY A 146 22.76 7.92 6.28
N GLU A 147 22.17 7.79 5.09
CA GLU A 147 22.90 7.60 3.82
C GLU A 147 22.69 8.81 2.90
N SER A 148 23.76 9.27 2.24
CA SER A 148 23.68 10.31 1.21
C SER A 148 23.49 9.74 -0.20
N GLN A 149 23.74 8.44 -0.39
CA GLN A 149 23.60 7.77 -1.67
C GLN A 149 22.12 7.65 -2.06
N VAL A 150 21.79 8.13 -3.27
CA VAL A 150 20.49 7.92 -3.88
C VAL A 150 20.43 6.51 -4.47
N ARG A 151 19.37 5.78 -4.13
CA ARG A 151 19.04 4.46 -4.64
C ARG A 151 17.80 4.57 -5.50
N ARG A 152 17.59 3.60 -6.39
CA ARG A 152 16.38 3.52 -7.21
C ARG A 152 15.85 2.10 -7.21
N VAL A 153 14.52 1.97 -7.15
CA VAL A 153 13.82 0.70 -7.22
C VAL A 153 12.52 0.85 -8.01
N THR A 154 12.12 -0.19 -8.70
CA THR A 154 10.80 -0.29 -9.34
C THR A 154 9.89 -1.11 -8.44
N VAL A 155 8.77 -0.56 -8.00
CA VAL A 155 7.80 -1.25 -7.16
C VAL A 155 6.39 -0.72 -7.43
N GLN A 156 5.41 -1.62 -7.49
CA GLN A 156 4.00 -1.27 -7.46
C GLN A 156 3.59 -0.95 -6.02
N ILE A 157 2.78 0.11 -5.86
CA ILE A 157 2.27 0.49 -4.53
C ILE A 157 0.75 0.41 -4.53
N VAL A 158 0.22 -0.29 -3.54
CA VAL A 158 -1.18 -0.27 -3.16
C VAL A 158 -1.27 0.08 -1.68
N CYS A 159 -2.21 0.96 -1.33
CA CYS A 159 -2.36 1.48 0.02
C CYS A 159 -3.75 1.14 0.57
N ALA A 160 -3.88 1.16 1.89
CA ALA A 160 -5.17 1.06 2.56
C ALA A 160 -5.25 1.96 3.80
N THR A 161 -6.46 2.38 4.14
CA THR A 161 -6.74 3.05 5.41
C THR A 161 -8.20 2.86 5.82
N ASN A 162 -8.46 2.87 7.13
CA ASN A 162 -9.79 2.94 7.70
C ASN A 162 -10.20 4.38 8.06
N LEU A 163 -9.27 5.33 7.95
CA LEU A 163 -9.51 6.73 8.26
C LEU A 163 -10.23 7.42 7.07
N PRO A 164 -11.15 8.35 7.34
CA PRO A 164 -11.90 9.06 6.29
C PRO A 164 -11.04 10.13 5.62
N LEU A 165 -9.97 9.71 4.93
CA LEU A 165 -9.05 10.62 4.23
C LEU A 165 -9.67 11.23 2.97
N ASP A 166 -10.80 10.72 2.49
CA ASP A 166 -11.62 11.30 1.42
C ASP A 166 -12.30 12.61 1.87
N ASP A 167 -12.54 12.78 3.17
CA ASP A 167 -12.99 14.04 3.75
C ASP A 167 -11.83 15.05 3.87
N PRO A 168 -11.85 16.19 3.12
CA PRO A 168 -10.79 17.18 3.18
C PRO A 168 -10.64 17.84 4.57
N GLU A 169 -11.75 17.98 5.33
CA GLU A 169 -11.70 18.57 6.66
C GLU A 169 -11.01 17.63 7.65
N TYR A 170 -11.30 16.32 7.57
CA TYR A 170 -10.60 15.32 8.37
C TYR A 170 -9.11 15.24 8.02
N ARG A 171 -8.79 15.28 6.72
CA ARG A 171 -7.41 15.17 6.22
C ARG A 171 -6.55 16.37 6.59
N ARG A 172 -7.17 17.57 6.76
CA ARG A 172 -6.46 18.81 7.06
C ARG A 172 -5.59 18.67 8.31
N GLY A 173 -4.30 18.94 8.15
CA GLY A 173 -3.33 18.87 9.23
C GLY A 173 -2.88 17.45 9.64
N ARG A 174 -3.54 16.40 9.16
CA ARG A 174 -3.23 14.99 9.46
C ARG A 174 -2.46 14.32 8.34
N PHE A 175 -2.96 14.46 7.13
CA PHE A 175 -2.39 13.84 5.95
C PHE A 175 -2.15 14.89 4.87
N ARG A 176 -1.09 14.74 4.10
CA ARG A 176 -0.71 15.72 3.05
C ARG A 176 -1.62 15.56 1.85
N ASP A 177 -2.16 16.66 1.35
CA ASP A 177 -3.01 16.66 0.15
C ASP A 177 -2.23 16.25 -1.11
N ASP A 178 -0.98 16.67 -1.25
CA ASP A 178 -0.14 16.29 -2.39
C ASP A 178 0.13 14.77 -2.42
N LEU A 179 0.38 14.16 -1.27
CA LEU A 179 0.51 12.71 -1.17
C LEU A 179 -0.83 12.00 -1.46
N TRP A 180 -1.95 12.51 -0.93
CA TRP A 180 -3.28 11.98 -1.21
C TRP A 180 -3.56 11.83 -2.71
N TYR A 181 -3.29 12.88 -3.47
CA TYR A 181 -3.51 12.84 -4.93
C TYR A 181 -2.49 11.95 -5.65
N ARG A 182 -1.30 11.76 -5.09
CA ARG A 182 -0.25 10.94 -5.69
C ARG A 182 -0.42 9.44 -5.45
N LEU A 183 -1.20 9.02 -4.45
CA LEU A 183 -1.44 7.61 -4.12
C LEU A 183 -2.40 6.89 -5.09
N GLY A 184 -2.82 7.52 -6.16
CA GLY A 184 -3.54 6.87 -7.25
C GLY A 184 -5.06 6.91 -7.13
N VAL A 185 -5.73 5.94 -7.75
CA VAL A 185 -7.19 5.83 -7.71
C VAL A 185 -7.68 5.44 -6.32
N LYS A 186 -8.88 5.94 -5.94
CA LYS A 186 -9.53 5.63 -4.66
C LYS A 186 -10.66 4.64 -4.93
N VAL A 187 -10.63 3.52 -4.25
CA VAL A 187 -11.61 2.44 -4.35
C VAL A 187 -12.05 1.96 -2.98
#